data_3870eaf8d41fed17f58ca28ec2fb049e
#
_entry.id   3870eaf8d41fed17f58ca28ec2fb049e
#
_cell.length_a   1.000
_cell.length_b   1.000
_cell.length_c   1.000
_cell.angle_alpha   90.00
_cell.angle_beta   90.00
_cell.angle_gamma   90.00
#
_symmetry.space_group_name_H-M   'P 1'
#
loop_
_entity.id
_entity.type
_entity.pdbx_description
1 polymer ?
#
loop_
_entity_poly.entity_id
_entity_poly.type
_entity_poly.pdbx_seq_one_letter_code
_entity_poly.pdbx_strand_id
1 'polypeptide(L)'
;MPNRGTIEAIERAKTYPFRRPVCSYVFTHDHEHLLEGHPDEWEHEVDLEDLTPVFGYSSNPSPVALAHKFASIPEVRIPVLACEVDGYDAVYSRHVSAGYIPATITESPGTKLKGFMTYLTEEELRVMNDSESRGVNYELEPLERATGLLTDDGSEIKDPLTYVSLHGVL
;
A
#
# COMPACT_ATOMS: atom_id res chain seq x y z
N MET A 1 14.40 3.91 32.52
CA MET A 1 13.56 2.95 31.80
C MET A 1 12.98 3.63 30.58
N PRO A 2 12.92 3.02 29.41
CA PRO A 2 12.23 3.61 28.26
C PRO A 2 10.76 3.83 28.62
N ASN A 3 10.18 4.93 28.14
CA ASN A 3 8.76 5.18 28.37
C ASN A 3 7.90 4.21 27.52
N ARG A 4 6.60 4.13 27.83
CA ARG A 4 5.67 3.20 27.15
C ARG A 4 5.64 3.43 25.65
N GLY A 5 5.62 4.67 25.18
CA GLY A 5 5.63 5.00 23.75
C GLY A 5 6.90 4.54 23.02
N THR A 6 8.07 4.53 23.70
CA THR A 6 9.32 4.00 23.13
C THR A 6 9.25 2.48 22.95
N ILE A 7 8.67 1.76 23.90
CA ILE A 7 8.49 0.29 23.82
C ILE A 7 7.56 -0.06 22.66
N GLU A 8 6.43 0.60 22.56
CA GLU A 8 5.46 0.39 21.47
C GLU A 8 6.08 0.67 20.09
N ALA A 9 6.87 1.72 19.95
CA ALA A 9 7.59 2.04 18.71
C ALA A 9 8.62 0.95 18.34
N ILE A 10 9.34 0.40 19.31
CA ILE A 10 10.30 -0.69 19.10
C ILE A 10 9.58 -1.97 18.65
N GLU A 11 8.51 -2.35 19.32
CA GLU A 11 7.74 -3.54 18.96
C GLU A 11 7.12 -3.41 17.56
N ARG A 12 6.61 -2.23 17.22
CA ARG A 12 6.12 -1.93 15.88
C ARG A 12 7.23 -2.05 14.83
N ALA A 13 8.42 -1.50 15.10
CA ALA A 13 9.55 -1.59 14.17
C ALA A 13 9.99 -3.04 13.90
N LYS A 14 9.92 -3.92 14.91
CA LYS A 14 10.25 -5.34 14.76
C LYS A 14 9.27 -6.12 13.87
N THR A 15 8.04 -5.65 13.71
CA THR A 15 7.01 -6.32 12.90
C THR A 15 6.90 -5.79 11.46
N TYR A 16 7.73 -4.79 11.09
CA TYR A 16 7.80 -4.29 9.72
C TYR A 16 8.21 -5.42 8.74
N PRO A 17 7.58 -5.58 7.56
CA PRO A 17 6.59 -4.69 6.92
C PRO A 17 5.12 -4.90 7.33
N PHE A 18 4.83 -5.49 8.45
CA PHE A 18 3.52 -5.83 9.01
C PHE A 18 2.80 -6.95 8.24
N ARG A 19 1.89 -7.63 8.95
CA ARG A 19 1.09 -8.68 8.36
C ARG A 19 0.09 -8.10 7.34
N ARG A 20 -0.06 -8.79 6.21
CA ARG A 20 -1.03 -8.48 5.17
C ARG A 20 -1.90 -9.69 4.92
N PRO A 21 -3.18 -9.53 4.54
CA PRO A 21 -3.97 -10.60 3.95
C PRO A 21 -3.30 -11.18 2.71
N VAL A 22 -3.67 -12.41 2.35
CA VAL A 22 -3.14 -13.09 1.15
C VAL A 22 -4.01 -12.85 -0.10
N CYS A 23 -5.19 -12.29 0.09
CA CYS A 23 -6.14 -11.96 -0.96
C CYS A 23 -6.55 -10.49 -0.89
N SER A 24 -7.31 -10.03 -1.89
CA SER A 24 -7.93 -8.72 -1.90
C SER A 24 -8.87 -8.53 -0.72
N TYR A 25 -9.03 -7.32 -0.24
CA TYR A 25 -9.90 -7.00 0.89
C TYR A 25 -10.37 -5.54 0.87
N VAL A 26 -11.40 -5.24 1.62
CA VAL A 26 -11.80 -3.88 1.94
C VAL A 26 -11.43 -3.59 3.40
N PHE A 27 -10.65 -2.54 3.60
CA PHE A 27 -10.29 -2.06 4.93
C PHE A 27 -11.37 -1.13 5.49
N THR A 28 -11.76 -1.37 6.74
CA THR A 28 -12.51 -0.45 7.60
C THR A 28 -11.85 -0.42 8.99
N HIS A 29 -12.23 0.51 9.87
CA HIS A 29 -11.66 0.55 11.23
C HIS A 29 -12.03 -0.65 12.08
N ASP A 30 -13.18 -1.26 11.82
CA ASP A 30 -13.69 -2.38 12.64
C ASP A 30 -13.05 -3.70 12.23
N HIS A 31 -12.77 -3.91 10.95
CA HIS A 31 -12.23 -5.16 10.40
C HIS A 31 -11.73 -5.00 8.96
N GLU A 32 -10.93 -5.96 8.52
CA GLU A 32 -10.67 -6.24 7.11
C GLU A 32 -11.73 -7.22 6.56
N HIS A 33 -12.50 -6.77 5.58
CA HIS A 33 -13.44 -7.62 4.85
C HIS A 33 -12.73 -8.28 3.66
N LEU A 34 -12.43 -9.57 3.76
CA LEU A 34 -11.75 -10.32 2.71
C LEU A 34 -12.67 -10.52 1.51
N LEU A 35 -12.15 -10.23 0.33
CA LEU A 35 -12.82 -10.47 -0.94
C LEU A 35 -12.38 -11.86 -1.44
N GLU A 36 -13.21 -12.87 -1.16
CA GLU A 36 -12.97 -14.26 -1.56
C GLU A 36 -13.77 -14.60 -2.82
N GLY A 37 -13.29 -15.58 -3.58
CA GLY A 37 -13.94 -16.02 -4.80
C GLY A 37 -13.50 -15.24 -6.05
N HIS A 38 -14.31 -15.37 -7.12
CA HIS A 38 -14.06 -14.69 -8.39
C HIS A 38 -14.46 -13.19 -8.30
N PRO A 39 -13.75 -12.28 -8.98
CA PRO A 39 -14.08 -10.85 -8.99
C PRO A 39 -15.55 -10.54 -9.26
N ASP A 40 -16.20 -11.25 -10.15
CA ASP A 40 -17.63 -11.06 -10.48
C ASP A 40 -18.57 -11.29 -9.27
N GLU A 41 -18.12 -12.00 -8.24
CA GLU A 41 -18.93 -12.31 -7.06
C GLU A 41 -19.03 -11.14 -6.10
N TRP A 42 -18.05 -10.22 -6.11
CA TRP A 42 -17.97 -9.07 -5.21
C TRP A 42 -17.74 -7.72 -5.92
N GLU A 43 -17.74 -7.69 -7.27
CA GLU A 43 -17.62 -6.46 -8.06
C GLU A 43 -18.60 -5.37 -7.61
N HIS A 44 -19.83 -5.74 -7.28
CA HIS A 44 -20.87 -4.82 -6.79
C HIS A 44 -20.65 -4.36 -5.33
N GLU A 45 -19.71 -4.96 -4.59
CA GLU A 45 -19.34 -4.54 -3.23
C GLU A 45 -18.23 -3.48 -3.25
N VAL A 46 -17.55 -3.29 -4.39
CA VAL A 46 -16.38 -2.42 -4.51
C VAL A 46 -16.59 -1.46 -5.68
N ASP A 47 -16.89 -0.21 -5.35
CA ASP A 47 -16.91 0.89 -6.30
C ASP A 47 -15.53 1.55 -6.34
N LEU A 48 -14.89 1.56 -7.52
CA LEU A 48 -13.57 2.14 -7.75
C LEU A 48 -13.63 3.46 -8.53
N GLU A 49 -14.83 3.91 -8.89
CA GLU A 49 -15.02 5.16 -9.62
C GLU A 49 -14.54 6.33 -8.74
N ASP A 50 -13.85 7.28 -9.35
CA ASP A 50 -13.26 8.45 -8.68
C ASP A 50 -12.21 8.17 -7.60
N LEU A 51 -11.75 6.92 -7.44
CA LEU A 51 -10.66 6.58 -6.52
C LEU A 51 -9.30 6.57 -7.22
N THR A 52 -8.28 7.02 -6.52
CA THR A 52 -6.90 7.01 -7.00
C THR A 52 -6.21 5.69 -6.63
N PRO A 53 -5.74 4.89 -7.61
CA PRO A 53 -5.01 3.66 -7.34
C PRO A 53 -3.56 3.94 -6.93
N VAL A 54 -3.16 3.46 -5.75
CA VAL A 54 -1.79 3.57 -5.22
C VAL A 54 -1.23 2.19 -4.93
N PHE A 55 -0.17 1.82 -5.64
CA PHE A 55 0.49 0.52 -5.48
C PHE A 55 1.30 0.46 -4.18
N GLY A 56 1.00 -0.54 -3.37
CA GLY A 56 1.71 -0.86 -2.14
C GLY A 56 2.46 -2.18 -2.25
N TYR A 57 3.78 -2.10 -2.21
CA TYR A 57 4.70 -3.25 -2.28
C TYR A 57 5.27 -3.66 -0.91
N SER A 58 5.02 -2.88 0.15
CA SER A 58 5.54 -3.11 1.50
C SER A 58 4.45 -2.99 2.57
N SER A 59 4.57 -2.02 3.48
CA SER A 59 3.68 -1.88 4.65
C SER A 59 2.33 -1.24 4.35
N ASN A 60 2.23 -0.41 3.31
CA ASN A 60 1.03 0.36 3.02
C ASN A 60 -0.25 -0.47 2.86
N PRO A 61 -0.23 -1.64 2.21
CA PRO A 61 -1.42 -2.48 2.14
C PRO A 61 -1.64 -3.36 3.39
N SER A 62 -1.01 -3.06 4.52
CA SER A 62 -1.28 -3.77 5.77
C SER A 62 -2.44 -3.13 6.54
N PRO A 63 -3.45 -3.89 7.01
CA PRO A 63 -4.52 -3.35 7.85
C PRO A 63 -4.00 -2.60 9.07
N VAL A 64 -2.90 -3.06 9.66
CA VAL A 64 -2.24 -2.38 10.80
C VAL A 64 -1.70 -1.00 10.41
N ALA A 65 -1.10 -0.89 9.22
CA ALA A 65 -0.60 0.39 8.73
C ALA A 65 -1.76 1.33 8.37
N LEU A 66 -2.78 0.83 7.68
CA LEU A 66 -3.97 1.60 7.32
C LEU A 66 -4.71 2.13 8.55
N ALA A 67 -4.94 1.28 9.56
CA ALA A 67 -5.58 1.69 10.82
C ALA A 67 -4.81 2.82 11.52
N HIS A 68 -3.49 2.78 11.48
CA HIS A 68 -2.67 3.84 12.07
C HIS A 68 -2.70 5.14 11.27
N LYS A 69 -2.59 5.04 9.94
CA LYS A 69 -2.57 6.20 9.04
C LYS A 69 -3.90 6.95 9.03
N PHE A 70 -4.99 6.21 8.94
CA PHE A 70 -6.34 6.76 8.80
C PHE A 70 -7.12 6.92 10.10
N ALA A 71 -6.46 6.82 11.25
CA ALA A 71 -7.10 6.94 12.57
C ALA A 71 -7.88 8.25 12.78
N SER A 72 -7.58 9.29 12.03
CA SER A 72 -8.28 10.59 12.10
C SER A 72 -9.53 10.69 11.20
N ILE A 73 -9.73 9.74 10.28
CA ILE A 73 -10.91 9.68 9.41
C ILE A 73 -11.95 8.76 10.08
N PRO A 74 -13.12 9.26 10.49
CA PRO A 74 -14.07 8.46 11.28
C PRO A 74 -14.65 7.26 10.53
N GLU A 75 -14.97 7.45 9.26
CA GLU A 75 -15.54 6.42 8.39
C GLU A 75 -14.62 6.22 7.19
N VAL A 76 -13.87 5.13 7.21
CA VAL A 76 -12.95 4.77 6.14
C VAL A 76 -13.37 3.44 5.51
N ARG A 77 -13.34 3.37 4.19
CA ARG A 77 -13.63 2.17 3.43
C ARG A 77 -12.69 2.11 2.23
N ILE A 78 -11.55 1.45 2.39
CA ILE A 78 -10.47 1.43 1.40
C ILE A 78 -10.40 0.06 0.72
N PRO A 79 -10.69 -0.05 -0.57
CA PRO A 79 -10.41 -1.24 -1.36
C PRO A 79 -8.90 -1.45 -1.50
N VAL A 80 -8.44 -2.67 -1.19
CA VAL A 80 -7.04 -3.09 -1.29
C VAL A 80 -6.97 -4.36 -2.10
N LEU A 81 -6.63 -4.22 -3.38
CA LEU A 81 -6.81 -5.27 -4.37
C LEU A 81 -5.46 -5.85 -4.80
N ALA A 82 -5.33 -7.17 -4.73
CA ALA A 82 -4.10 -7.86 -5.13
C ALA A 82 -3.79 -7.61 -6.61
N CYS A 83 -2.54 -7.31 -6.92
CA CYS A 83 -2.08 -7.02 -8.29
C CYS A 83 -0.62 -7.39 -8.50
N GLU A 84 -0.20 -7.38 -9.76
CA GLU A 84 1.20 -7.52 -10.18
C GLU A 84 1.65 -6.29 -10.97
N VAL A 85 2.94 -5.99 -10.89
CA VAL A 85 3.59 -4.95 -11.69
C VAL A 85 4.79 -5.57 -12.40
N ASP A 86 4.85 -5.40 -13.72
CA ASP A 86 5.94 -5.90 -14.55
C ASP A 86 7.12 -4.91 -14.58
N GLY A 87 8.34 -5.43 -14.48
CA GLY A 87 9.55 -4.67 -14.65
C GLY A 87 10.01 -3.89 -13.42
N TYR A 88 9.50 -4.24 -12.23
CA TYR A 88 9.88 -3.61 -10.96
C TYR A 88 10.21 -4.65 -9.89
N ASP A 89 11.00 -4.21 -8.90
CA ASP A 89 11.28 -4.98 -7.68
C ASP A 89 11.23 -4.08 -6.44
N ALA A 90 10.92 -4.67 -5.29
CA ALA A 90 10.92 -3.99 -4.00
C ALA A 90 12.26 -4.22 -3.30
N VAL A 91 12.93 -3.13 -2.97
CA VAL A 91 14.27 -3.12 -2.37
C VAL A 91 14.31 -2.25 -1.12
N TYR A 92 15.39 -2.29 -0.36
CA TYR A 92 15.56 -1.39 0.78
C TYR A 92 15.95 0.02 0.34
N SER A 93 15.30 1.01 0.94
CA SER A 93 15.67 2.41 0.78
C SER A 93 16.90 2.78 1.61
N ARG A 94 17.67 3.79 1.18
CA ARG A 94 18.88 4.28 1.86
C ARG A 94 18.59 5.24 3.01
N HIS A 95 17.56 4.96 3.82
CA HIS A 95 17.31 5.74 5.04
C HIS A 95 16.71 4.87 6.15
N VAL A 96 16.72 5.39 7.35
CA VAL A 96 16.07 4.77 8.52
C VAL A 96 14.85 5.60 8.89
N SER A 97 13.71 4.96 9.02
CA SER A 97 12.47 5.58 9.47
C SER A 97 11.85 4.73 10.57
N ALA A 98 11.43 5.37 11.66
CA ALA A 98 10.76 4.71 12.80
C ALA A 98 11.48 3.45 13.36
N GLY A 99 12.81 3.39 13.23
CA GLY A 99 13.65 2.30 13.77
C GLY A 99 13.84 1.10 12.84
N TYR A 100 13.41 1.18 11.57
CA TYR A 100 13.66 0.17 10.53
C TYR A 100 14.11 0.83 9.23
N ILE A 101 14.63 0.03 8.32
CA ILE A 101 14.96 0.45 6.95
C ILE A 101 13.71 0.18 6.09
N PRO A 102 13.02 1.20 5.59
CA PRO A 102 11.82 1.00 4.79
C PRO A 102 12.16 0.52 3.38
N ALA A 103 11.15 -0.02 2.70
CA ALA A 103 11.27 -0.42 1.31
C ALA A 103 11.07 0.76 0.35
N THR A 104 11.62 0.60 -0.84
CA THR A 104 11.30 1.39 -2.03
C THR A 104 11.15 0.48 -3.24
N ILE A 105 10.67 1.01 -4.35
CA ILE A 105 10.55 0.30 -5.62
C ILE A 105 11.65 0.80 -6.56
N THR A 106 12.14 -0.09 -7.42
CA THR A 106 13.11 0.23 -8.47
C THR A 106 12.81 -0.55 -9.75
N GLU A 107 13.20 -0.01 -10.89
CA GLU A 107 13.11 -0.75 -12.15
C GLU A 107 13.95 -2.03 -12.10
N SER A 108 13.35 -3.12 -12.57
CA SER A 108 13.97 -4.45 -12.63
C SER A 108 13.39 -5.22 -13.83
N PRO A 109 13.90 -4.97 -15.05
CA PRO A 109 13.37 -5.59 -16.25
C PRO A 109 13.33 -7.12 -16.18
N GLY A 110 12.16 -7.70 -16.47
CA GLY A 110 11.91 -9.14 -16.41
C GLY A 110 11.46 -9.64 -15.03
N THR A 111 11.39 -8.80 -14.02
CA THR A 111 10.81 -9.14 -12.72
C THR A 111 9.31 -8.83 -12.69
N LYS A 112 8.55 -9.64 -11.95
CA LYS A 112 7.15 -9.39 -11.61
C LYS A 112 7.02 -9.18 -10.11
N LEU A 113 6.60 -8.00 -9.73
CA LEU A 113 6.40 -7.62 -8.32
C LEU A 113 4.95 -7.78 -7.93
N LYS A 114 4.68 -8.68 -6.98
CA LYS A 114 3.34 -8.83 -6.38
C LYS A 114 3.14 -7.84 -5.25
N GLY A 115 1.99 -7.19 -5.26
CA GLY A 115 1.59 -6.24 -4.24
C GLY A 115 0.08 -6.04 -4.21
N PHE A 116 -0.31 -4.87 -3.78
CA PHE A 116 -1.72 -4.51 -3.70
C PHE A 116 -1.92 -3.09 -4.23
N MET A 117 -3.01 -2.90 -4.93
CA MET A 117 -3.50 -1.59 -5.31
C MET A 117 -4.47 -1.10 -4.23
N THR A 118 -4.12 -0.02 -3.56
CA THR A 118 -4.95 0.66 -2.56
C THR A 118 -5.68 1.80 -3.23
N TYR A 119 -7.00 1.77 -3.24
CA TYR A 119 -7.84 2.77 -3.91
C TYR A 119 -8.30 3.81 -2.91
N LEU A 120 -7.90 5.07 -3.10
CA LEU A 120 -8.03 6.15 -2.14
C LEU A 120 -8.88 7.29 -2.70
N THR A 121 -9.77 7.84 -1.88
CA THR A 121 -10.39 9.15 -2.11
C THR A 121 -9.33 10.25 -2.06
N GLU A 122 -9.65 11.46 -2.51
CA GLU A 122 -8.75 12.62 -2.45
C GLU A 122 -8.33 12.94 -1.00
N GLU A 123 -9.23 12.80 -0.03
CA GLU A 123 -8.94 13.02 1.38
C GLU A 123 -7.98 11.95 1.94
N GLU A 124 -8.24 10.69 1.65
CA GLU A 124 -7.38 9.57 2.06
C GLU A 124 -6.00 9.66 1.40
N LEU A 125 -5.92 10.06 0.13
CA LEU A 125 -4.65 10.28 -0.55
C LEU A 125 -3.82 11.39 0.12
N ARG A 126 -4.44 12.47 0.57
CA ARG A 126 -3.75 13.52 1.35
C ARG A 126 -3.18 12.96 2.65
N VAL A 127 -3.96 12.20 3.41
CA VAL A 127 -3.51 11.56 4.66
C VAL A 127 -2.37 10.57 4.39
N MET A 128 -2.47 9.79 3.31
CA MET A 128 -1.40 8.88 2.90
C MET A 128 -0.12 9.65 2.56
N ASN A 129 -0.19 10.73 1.76
CA ASN A 129 0.95 11.59 1.41
C ASN A 129 1.66 12.16 2.65
N ASP A 130 0.90 12.64 3.63
CA ASP A 130 1.44 13.17 4.89
C ASP A 130 2.15 12.06 5.69
N SER A 131 1.56 10.87 5.74
CA SER A 131 2.12 9.72 6.46
C SER A 131 3.43 9.20 5.84
N GLU A 132 3.59 9.33 4.52
CA GLU A 132 4.81 8.99 3.77
C GLU A 132 5.84 10.12 3.77
N SER A 133 5.53 11.26 4.38
CA SER A 133 6.38 12.46 4.33
C SER A 133 6.76 12.80 2.87
N ARG A 134 5.73 12.92 2.02
CA ARG A 134 5.89 13.24 0.60
C ARG A 134 6.72 14.51 0.42
N GLY A 135 7.64 14.51 -0.53
CA GLY A 135 8.60 15.59 -0.78
C GLY A 135 9.80 15.61 0.19
N VAL A 136 9.85 14.71 1.20
CA VAL A 136 10.96 14.57 2.15
C VAL A 136 11.55 13.17 2.10
N ASN A 137 10.75 12.14 2.31
CA ASN A 137 11.18 10.75 2.29
C ASN A 137 10.79 10.03 1.01
N TYR A 138 9.61 10.33 0.49
CA TYR A 138 9.07 9.72 -0.73
C TYR A 138 8.48 10.77 -1.67
N GLU A 139 8.45 10.44 -2.96
CA GLU A 139 7.61 11.11 -3.94
C GLU A 139 6.57 10.12 -4.47
N LEU A 140 5.42 10.65 -4.85
CA LEU A 140 4.35 9.87 -5.47
C LEU A 140 4.49 9.98 -6.98
N GLU A 141 4.82 8.88 -7.64
CA GLU A 141 5.15 8.83 -9.05
C GLU A 141 4.19 7.91 -9.82
N PRO A 142 3.94 8.18 -11.12
CA PRO A 142 3.23 7.26 -12.00
C PRO A 142 3.94 5.90 -12.05
N LEU A 143 3.15 4.83 -12.04
CA LEU A 143 3.63 3.47 -12.17
C LEU A 143 3.11 2.88 -13.47
N GLU A 144 4.00 2.41 -14.32
CA GLU A 144 3.64 1.75 -15.57
C GLU A 144 3.42 0.24 -15.36
N ARG A 145 2.62 -0.38 -16.23
CA ARG A 145 2.47 -1.84 -16.35
C ARG A 145 1.93 -2.55 -15.10
N ALA A 146 1.03 -1.91 -14.37
CA ALA A 146 0.29 -2.58 -13.33
C ALA A 146 -0.89 -3.35 -13.94
N THR A 147 -0.97 -4.66 -13.64
CA THR A 147 -2.09 -5.51 -14.04
C THR A 147 -2.84 -6.01 -12.83
N GLY A 148 -4.16 -5.82 -12.80
CA GLY A 148 -5.01 -6.36 -11.75
C GLY A 148 -5.05 -7.89 -11.82
N LEU A 149 -4.93 -8.56 -10.68
CA LEU A 149 -5.24 -10.00 -10.57
C LEU A 149 -6.76 -10.24 -10.48
N LEU A 150 -7.54 -9.15 -10.58
CA LEU A 150 -8.98 -9.14 -10.39
C LEU A 150 -9.79 -9.50 -11.61
N THR A 151 -9.17 -9.41 -12.76
CA THR A 151 -9.81 -9.79 -14.01
C THR A 151 -8.98 -10.90 -14.61
N ASP A 152 -9.58 -12.05 -14.85
CA ASP A 152 -8.96 -13.16 -15.58
C ASP A 152 -8.46 -12.75 -16.98
N ASP A 153 -8.88 -11.58 -17.45
CA ASP A 153 -8.45 -10.97 -18.71
C ASP A 153 -7.17 -10.14 -18.61
N GLY A 154 -6.62 -9.94 -17.39
CA GLY A 154 -5.40 -9.16 -17.19
C GLY A 154 -5.55 -7.69 -17.54
N SER A 155 -6.73 -7.10 -17.31
CA SER A 155 -6.99 -5.69 -17.61
C SER A 155 -6.00 -4.78 -16.87
N GLU A 156 -5.49 -3.80 -17.61
CA GLU A 156 -4.54 -2.81 -17.09
C GLU A 156 -5.23 -1.87 -16.10
N ILE A 157 -4.57 -1.63 -14.97
CA ILE A 157 -5.03 -0.64 -13.99
C ILE A 157 -4.73 0.75 -14.56
N LYS A 158 -5.74 1.60 -14.57
CA LYS A 158 -5.64 2.93 -15.15
C LYS A 158 -4.89 3.89 -14.20
N ASP A 159 -3.88 4.58 -14.73
CA ASP A 159 -3.12 5.65 -14.07
C ASP A 159 -2.64 5.33 -12.63
N PRO A 160 -2.06 4.14 -12.38
CA PRO A 160 -1.61 3.78 -11.05
C PRO A 160 -0.41 4.62 -10.61
N LEU A 161 -0.37 4.91 -9.32
CA LEU A 161 0.71 5.63 -8.65
C LEU A 161 1.47 4.72 -7.68
N THR A 162 2.68 5.11 -7.29
CA THR A 162 3.45 4.45 -6.23
C THR A 162 4.38 5.43 -5.52
N TYR A 163 4.73 5.13 -4.26
CA TYR A 163 5.71 5.91 -3.52
C TYR A 163 7.12 5.42 -3.81
N VAL A 164 7.97 6.34 -4.27
CA VAL A 164 9.39 6.10 -4.57
C VAL A 164 10.26 6.89 -3.60
N SER A 165 11.24 6.26 -2.97
CA SER A 165 12.11 6.92 -2.00
C SER A 165 13.01 7.97 -2.66
N LEU A 166 13.08 9.15 -2.06
CA LEU A 166 14.00 10.23 -2.42
C LEU A 166 15.45 9.99 -1.94
N HIS A 167 15.69 8.95 -1.13
CA HIS A 167 17.00 8.62 -0.59
C HIS A 167 17.77 7.61 -1.42
N GLY A 168 17.16 7.08 -2.48
CA GLY A 168 17.74 6.04 -3.33
C GLY A 168 17.67 4.64 -2.70
N VAL A 169 18.33 3.67 -3.34
CA VAL A 169 18.33 2.25 -2.96
C VAL A 169 19.64 1.87 -2.26
N LEU A 170 19.56 0.86 -1.36
CA LEU A 170 20.73 0.25 -0.70
C LEU A 170 21.43 -0.71 -1.66
#